data_f4441f782b78994751277bc414384fb8
#
_entry.id   f4441f782b78994751277bc414384fb8
#
_cell.length_a   1.000
_cell.length_b   1.000
_cell.length_c   1.000
_cell.angle_alpha   90.00
_cell.angle_beta   90.00
_cell.angle_gamma   90.00
#
_symmetry.space_group_name_H-M   'P 1'
#
loop_
_entity.id
_entity.type
_entity.pdbx_description
1 polymer ?
#
loop_
_entity_poly.entity_id
_entity_poly.type
_entity_poly.pdbx_seq_one_letter_code
_entity_poly.pdbx_strand_id
1 'polypeptide(L)'
;MGTVEKNRKQFPVARRNVTIAEKIENHLTEQLCEALACLKQKQQVANFLEDVCTISEYKALAQRFEVARLLDEGIKYEEIVERTGASTATISRVKRCLVYGKDGYEVALEHLQKKHHITRSPKAVLRAKYEKERAQRKRAVQEND
;
A
#
# COMPACT_ATOMS: atom_id res chain seq x y z
N MET A 1 -41.93 -3.78 17.87
CA MET A 1 -40.50 -3.98 18.05
C MET A 1 -39.78 -3.05 17.10
N GLY A 2 -39.23 -1.93 17.62
CA GLY A 2 -38.70 -0.85 16.83
C GLY A 2 -37.25 -1.10 16.42
N THR A 3 -37.00 -1.15 15.13
CA THR A 3 -35.68 -1.12 14.52
C THR A 3 -35.11 0.31 14.63
N VAL A 4 -34.08 0.48 15.44
CA VAL A 4 -33.35 1.74 15.57
C VAL A 4 -32.43 1.89 14.37
N GLU A 5 -32.89 2.65 13.39
CA GLU A 5 -32.15 3.09 12.24
C GLU A 5 -31.11 4.12 12.69
N LYS A 6 -29.82 3.72 12.75
CA LYS A 6 -28.70 4.60 13.06
C LYS A 6 -28.47 5.54 11.89
N ASN A 7 -29.03 6.71 12.00
CA ASN A 7 -28.82 7.90 11.15
C ASN A 7 -27.31 8.26 11.12
N ARG A 8 -26.56 7.75 10.12
CA ARG A 8 -25.21 8.22 9.81
C ARG A 8 -25.35 9.60 9.18
N LYS A 9 -25.11 10.65 9.95
CA LYS A 9 -24.93 12.00 9.43
C LYS A 9 -23.77 11.96 8.44
N GLN A 10 -24.11 11.92 7.15
CA GLN A 10 -23.16 12.19 6.07
C GLN A 10 -22.81 13.68 6.16
N PHE A 11 -21.59 13.98 6.59
CA PHE A 11 -21.05 15.32 6.43
C PHE A 11 -20.93 15.59 4.94
N PRO A 12 -21.46 16.71 4.42
CA PRO A 12 -21.30 17.07 3.03
C PRO A 12 -19.82 17.35 2.80
N VAL A 13 -19.16 16.45 2.08
CA VAL A 13 -17.81 16.73 1.55
C VAL A 13 -17.97 17.92 0.62
N ALA A 14 -17.42 19.07 1.01
CA ALA A 14 -17.40 20.26 0.18
C ALA A 14 -16.84 19.86 -1.19
N ARG A 15 -17.66 19.99 -2.23
CA ARG A 15 -17.26 19.75 -3.62
C ARG A 15 -16.18 20.78 -3.96
N ARG A 16 -14.90 20.39 -3.83
CA ARG A 16 -13.83 21.20 -4.39
C ARG A 16 -14.07 21.27 -5.90
N ASN A 17 -14.06 22.50 -6.44
CA ASN A 17 -14.08 22.69 -7.89
C ASN A 17 -12.81 22.07 -8.46
N VAL A 18 -12.95 20.89 -9.05
CA VAL A 18 -11.84 20.14 -9.67
C VAL A 18 -11.41 20.92 -10.92
N THR A 19 -10.15 21.26 -11.00
CA THR A 19 -9.59 21.96 -12.16
C THR A 19 -9.62 21.08 -13.42
N ILE A 20 -9.49 21.68 -14.60
CA ILE A 20 -9.39 20.92 -15.86
C ILE A 20 -8.19 19.98 -15.84
N ALA A 21 -7.05 20.43 -15.30
CA ALA A 21 -5.85 19.62 -15.18
C ALA A 21 -6.08 18.38 -14.29
N GLU A 22 -6.72 18.53 -13.13
CA GLU A 22 -7.08 17.41 -12.24
C GLU A 22 -8.06 16.43 -12.89
N LYS A 23 -8.99 16.92 -13.72
CA LYS A 23 -9.91 16.04 -14.46
C LYS A 23 -9.17 15.21 -15.51
N ILE A 24 -8.23 15.81 -16.22
CA ILE A 24 -7.38 15.10 -17.21
C ILE A 24 -6.52 14.05 -16.49
N GLU A 25 -5.87 14.41 -15.40
CA GLU A 25 -5.03 13.50 -14.62
C GLU A 25 -5.84 12.31 -14.08
N ASN A 26 -7.03 12.54 -13.54
CA ASN A 26 -7.93 11.50 -13.08
C ASN A 26 -8.34 10.56 -14.23
N HIS A 27 -8.66 11.11 -15.40
CA HIS A 27 -9.03 10.31 -16.56
C HIS A 27 -7.87 9.41 -17.05
N LEU A 28 -6.65 9.93 -17.11
CA LEU A 28 -5.47 9.16 -17.49
C LEU A 28 -5.18 8.03 -16.50
N THR A 29 -5.30 8.29 -15.20
CA THR A 29 -5.11 7.25 -14.18
C THR A 29 -6.19 6.20 -14.20
N GLU A 30 -7.44 6.55 -14.47
CA GLU A 30 -8.54 5.59 -14.65
C GLU A 30 -8.29 4.67 -15.84
N GLN A 31 -7.90 5.21 -17.00
CA GLN A 31 -7.57 4.43 -18.18
C GLN A 31 -6.43 3.44 -17.94
N LEU A 32 -5.38 3.86 -17.20
CA LEU A 32 -4.30 2.97 -16.82
C LEU A 32 -4.78 1.83 -15.92
N CYS A 33 -5.64 2.13 -14.94
CA CYS A 33 -6.20 1.13 -14.05
C CYS A 33 -7.10 0.14 -14.81
N GLU A 34 -7.91 0.62 -15.75
CA GLU A 34 -8.73 -0.23 -16.62
C GLU A 34 -7.86 -1.14 -17.49
N ALA A 35 -6.81 -0.61 -18.10
CA ALA A 35 -5.88 -1.40 -18.89
C ALA A 35 -5.24 -2.53 -18.05
N LEU A 36 -4.74 -2.21 -16.86
CA LEU A 36 -4.19 -3.21 -15.93
C LEU A 36 -5.22 -4.26 -15.52
N ALA A 37 -6.47 -3.85 -15.26
CA ALA A 37 -7.54 -4.75 -14.87
C ALA A 37 -7.97 -5.72 -15.99
N CYS A 38 -7.73 -5.38 -17.26
CA CYS A 38 -8.00 -6.22 -18.41
C CYS A 38 -6.95 -7.34 -18.61
N LEU A 39 -5.75 -7.20 -18.06
CA LEU A 39 -4.65 -8.16 -18.19
C LEU A 39 -4.89 -9.38 -17.30
N LYS A 40 -5.11 -10.54 -17.90
CA LYS A 40 -5.43 -11.78 -17.16
C LYS A 40 -4.23 -12.69 -16.94
N GLN A 41 -3.18 -12.54 -17.75
CA GLN A 41 -2.02 -13.40 -17.72
C GLN A 41 -0.80 -12.67 -17.17
N LYS A 42 0.00 -13.36 -16.36
CA LYS A 42 1.25 -12.83 -15.80
C LYS A 42 2.15 -12.21 -16.87
N GLN A 43 2.27 -12.88 -18.04
CA GLN A 43 3.13 -12.39 -19.11
C GLN A 43 2.61 -11.08 -19.72
N GLN A 44 1.29 -10.93 -19.85
CA GLN A 44 0.69 -9.68 -20.35
C GLN A 44 0.99 -8.51 -19.38
N VAL A 45 0.88 -8.74 -18.09
CA VAL A 45 1.21 -7.73 -17.07
C VAL A 45 2.69 -7.36 -17.12
N ALA A 46 3.59 -8.36 -17.23
CA ALA A 46 5.02 -8.12 -17.32
C ALA A 46 5.38 -7.28 -18.57
N ASN A 47 4.91 -7.69 -19.73
CA ASN A 47 5.14 -6.97 -20.99
C ASN A 47 4.62 -5.52 -20.92
N PHE A 48 3.41 -5.33 -20.38
CA PHE A 48 2.82 -4.00 -20.23
C PHE A 48 3.64 -3.11 -19.30
N LEU A 49 4.09 -3.64 -18.18
CA LEU A 49 4.93 -2.87 -17.25
C LEU A 49 6.32 -2.56 -17.83
N GLU A 50 6.90 -3.47 -18.60
CA GLU A 50 8.17 -3.23 -19.30
C GLU A 50 8.04 -2.14 -20.38
N ASP A 51 6.91 -2.07 -21.08
CA ASP A 51 6.66 -1.04 -22.09
C ASP A 51 6.36 0.34 -21.50
N VAL A 52 5.65 0.40 -20.37
CA VAL A 52 5.17 1.66 -19.76
C VAL A 52 6.16 2.26 -18.78
N CYS A 53 6.92 1.42 -18.05
CA CYS A 53 7.86 1.86 -17.04
C CYS A 53 9.29 1.88 -17.59
N THR A 54 10.10 2.83 -17.11
CA THR A 54 11.55 2.70 -17.22
C THR A 54 12.03 1.51 -16.37
N ILE A 55 13.21 0.98 -16.69
CA ILE A 55 13.82 -0.14 -15.95
C ILE A 55 13.89 0.16 -14.44
N SER A 56 14.26 1.40 -14.07
CA SER A 56 14.38 1.84 -12.68
C SER A 56 13.02 1.91 -11.99
N GLU A 57 11.98 2.37 -12.65
CA GLU A 57 10.61 2.42 -12.11
C GLU A 57 10.06 1.01 -11.89
N TYR A 58 10.24 0.12 -12.87
CA TYR A 58 9.79 -1.27 -12.74
C TYR A 58 10.48 -1.98 -11.57
N LYS A 59 11.81 -1.84 -11.46
CA LYS A 59 12.57 -2.37 -10.31
C LYS A 59 12.10 -1.77 -8.99
N ALA A 60 11.81 -0.46 -8.94
CA ALA A 60 11.34 0.20 -7.73
C ALA A 60 9.92 -0.26 -7.33
N LEU A 61 9.05 -0.55 -8.30
CA LEU A 61 7.73 -1.14 -8.04
C LEU A 61 7.88 -2.56 -7.44
N ALA A 62 8.71 -3.39 -8.06
CA ALA A 62 8.99 -4.76 -7.59
C ALA A 62 9.61 -4.76 -6.18
N GLN A 63 10.60 -3.89 -5.93
CA GLN A 63 11.22 -3.74 -4.60
C GLN A 63 10.20 -3.34 -3.53
N ARG A 64 9.34 -2.35 -3.80
CA ARG A 64 8.30 -1.91 -2.85
C ARG A 64 7.29 -3.02 -2.56
N PHE A 65 6.93 -3.80 -3.55
CA PHE A 65 6.02 -4.93 -3.37
C PHE A 65 6.66 -6.03 -2.52
N GLU A 66 7.93 -6.36 -2.75
CA GLU A 66 8.67 -7.32 -1.92
C GLU A 66 8.82 -6.83 -0.48
N VAL A 67 9.14 -5.54 -0.28
CA VAL A 67 9.14 -4.92 1.06
C VAL A 67 7.78 -5.08 1.75
N ALA A 68 6.68 -4.85 1.04
CA ALA A 68 5.34 -5.02 1.59
C ALA A 68 5.07 -6.48 2.02
N ARG A 69 5.49 -7.43 1.20
CA ARG A 69 5.35 -8.87 1.50
C ARG A 69 6.14 -9.26 2.75
N LEU A 70 7.39 -8.86 2.86
CA LEU A 70 8.22 -9.15 4.01
C LEU A 70 7.73 -8.48 5.30
N LEU A 71 7.23 -7.25 5.20
CA LEU A 71 6.60 -6.57 6.34
C LEU A 71 5.32 -7.30 6.80
N ASP A 72 4.54 -7.79 5.87
CA ASP A 72 3.32 -8.55 6.15
C ASP A 72 3.62 -9.90 6.83
N GLU A 73 4.74 -10.52 6.50
CA GLU A 73 5.28 -11.71 7.17
C GLU A 73 5.90 -11.41 8.56
N GLY A 74 6.02 -10.13 8.92
CA GLY A 74 6.57 -9.71 10.22
C GLY A 74 8.10 -9.67 10.29
N ILE A 75 8.78 -9.70 9.14
CA ILE A 75 10.24 -9.63 9.05
C ILE A 75 10.75 -8.28 9.56
N LYS A 76 11.91 -8.29 10.22
CA LYS A 76 12.55 -7.09 10.78
C LYS A 76 13.14 -6.19 9.70
N TYR A 77 13.24 -4.89 9.99
CA TYR A 77 13.75 -3.89 9.04
C TYR A 77 15.17 -4.19 8.54
N GLU A 78 16.06 -4.59 9.44
CA GLU A 78 17.45 -4.91 9.11
C GLU A 78 17.52 -6.02 8.07
N GLU A 79 16.74 -7.06 8.25
CA GLU A 79 16.67 -8.19 7.33
C GLU A 79 15.99 -7.81 6.00
N ILE A 80 14.99 -6.91 6.03
CA ILE A 80 14.37 -6.38 4.81
C ILE A 80 15.38 -5.57 4.00
N VAL A 81 16.21 -4.73 4.65
CA VAL A 81 17.29 -3.99 3.99
C VAL A 81 18.25 -4.94 3.30
N GLU A 82 18.71 -5.98 3.99
CA GLU A 82 19.64 -6.98 3.42
C GLU A 82 19.04 -7.72 2.21
N ARG A 83 17.77 -8.13 2.31
CA ARG A 83 17.11 -8.91 1.25
C ARG A 83 16.72 -8.09 0.03
N THR A 84 16.37 -6.83 0.22
CA THR A 84 15.76 -6.00 -0.84
C THR A 84 16.63 -4.85 -1.31
N GLY A 85 17.63 -4.45 -0.53
CA GLY A 85 18.39 -3.22 -0.76
C GLY A 85 17.59 -1.94 -0.59
N ALA A 86 16.37 -2.01 -0.05
CA ALA A 86 15.52 -0.84 0.18
C ALA A 86 16.05 -0.02 1.35
N SER A 87 15.99 1.32 1.22
CA SER A 87 16.29 2.22 2.33
C SER A 87 15.25 2.11 3.45
N THR A 88 15.64 2.42 4.67
CA THR A 88 14.71 2.47 5.81
C THR A 88 13.55 3.45 5.60
N ALA A 89 13.79 4.54 4.85
CA ALA A 89 12.76 5.48 4.44
C ALA A 89 11.74 4.83 3.50
N THR A 90 12.19 4.03 2.54
CA THR A 90 11.31 3.26 1.65
C THR A 90 10.49 2.25 2.45
N ILE A 91 11.11 1.48 3.35
CA ILE A 91 10.44 0.50 4.18
C ILE A 91 9.36 1.17 5.06
N SER A 92 9.69 2.30 5.70
CA SER A 92 8.75 3.06 6.53
C SER A 92 7.56 3.60 5.72
N ARG A 93 7.80 4.06 4.49
CA ARG A 93 6.74 4.51 3.58
C ARG A 93 5.82 3.37 3.17
N VAL A 94 6.37 2.23 2.78
CA VAL A 94 5.59 1.03 2.41
C VAL A 94 4.78 0.55 3.60
N LYS A 95 5.38 0.48 4.80
CA LYS A 95 4.67 0.10 6.03
C LYS A 95 3.49 1.03 6.32
N ARG A 96 3.66 2.33 6.16
CA ARG A 96 2.56 3.28 6.32
C ARG A 96 1.42 3.03 5.32
N CYS A 97 1.74 2.74 4.05
CA CYS A 97 0.74 2.40 3.04
C CYS A 97 0.03 1.07 3.34
N LEU A 98 0.75 0.07 3.87
CA LEU A 98 0.18 -1.21 4.28
C LEU A 98 -0.83 -1.06 5.42
N VAL A 99 -0.56 -0.15 6.36
CA VAL A 99 -1.40 0.06 7.56
C VAL A 99 -2.53 1.05 7.33
N TYR A 100 -2.28 2.13 6.61
CA TYR A 100 -3.19 3.27 6.44
C TYR A 100 -3.53 3.60 4.98
N GLY A 101 -3.08 2.79 4.03
CA GLY A 101 -3.35 2.98 2.60
C GLY A 101 -4.75 2.55 2.19
N LYS A 102 -4.95 2.43 0.89
CA LYS A 102 -6.22 2.06 0.26
C LYS A 102 -6.35 0.55 -0.02
N ASP A 103 -5.73 -0.27 0.81
CA ASP A 103 -5.78 -1.74 0.80
C ASP A 103 -5.24 -2.44 -0.47
N GLY A 104 -4.61 -1.69 -1.38
CA GLY A 104 -4.06 -2.26 -2.61
C GLY A 104 -3.02 -3.35 -2.37
N TYR A 105 -2.11 -3.17 -1.42
CA TYR A 105 -1.18 -4.23 -1.01
C TYR A 105 -1.90 -5.41 -0.38
N GLU A 106 -2.90 -5.17 0.45
CA GLU A 106 -3.66 -6.20 1.14
C GLU A 106 -4.34 -7.15 0.15
N VAL A 107 -5.06 -6.59 -0.83
CA VAL A 107 -5.74 -7.37 -1.88
C VAL A 107 -4.74 -8.20 -2.69
N ALA A 108 -3.62 -7.58 -3.12
CA ALA A 108 -2.61 -8.29 -3.90
C ALA A 108 -1.94 -9.42 -3.10
N LEU A 109 -1.59 -9.17 -1.84
CA LEU A 109 -0.99 -10.15 -0.94
C LEU A 109 -1.95 -11.30 -0.62
N GLU A 110 -3.23 -11.05 -0.41
CA GLU A 110 -4.24 -12.09 -0.22
C GLU A 110 -4.36 -13.03 -1.41
N HIS A 111 -4.36 -12.49 -2.62
CA HIS A 111 -4.41 -13.31 -3.83
C HIS A 111 -3.18 -14.21 -3.96
N LEU A 112 -1.99 -13.69 -3.67
CA LEU A 112 -0.76 -14.47 -3.69
C LEU A 112 -0.73 -15.54 -2.61
N GLN A 113 -1.27 -15.26 -1.42
CA GLN A 113 -1.36 -16.24 -0.33
C GLN A 113 -2.23 -17.42 -0.67
N LYS A 114 -3.44 -17.17 -1.17
CA LYS A 114 -4.34 -18.22 -1.62
C LYS A 114 -3.67 -19.12 -2.64
N LYS A 115 -2.77 -18.54 -3.46
CA LYS A 115 -2.02 -19.28 -4.49
C LYS A 115 -0.82 -20.06 -3.92
N HIS A 116 -0.16 -19.55 -2.86
CA HIS A 116 1.12 -20.09 -2.38
C HIS A 116 1.10 -20.57 -0.92
N HIS A 117 -0.06 -20.58 -0.26
CA HIS A 117 -0.24 -21.01 1.15
C HIS A 117 0.70 -20.28 2.15
N ILE A 118 0.94 -18.97 1.96
CA ILE A 118 1.80 -18.15 2.81
C ILE A 118 1.01 -17.63 4.03
N THR A 119 1.61 -17.63 5.22
CA THR A 119 1.00 -17.08 6.44
C THR A 119 1.14 -15.57 6.48
N ARG A 120 0.07 -14.87 6.82
CA ARG A 120 0.02 -13.39 6.97
C ARG A 120 -0.18 -12.96 8.42
N SER A 121 0.38 -11.81 8.76
CA SER A 121 -0.01 -11.11 9.98
C SER A 121 -1.32 -10.34 9.74
N PRO A 122 -2.32 -10.47 10.62
CA PRO A 122 -3.54 -9.68 10.50
C PRO A 122 -3.22 -8.17 10.47
N LYS A 123 -3.87 -7.40 9.61
CA LYS A 123 -3.68 -5.94 9.49
C LYS A 123 -3.77 -5.21 10.83
N ALA A 124 -4.66 -5.66 11.72
CA ALA A 124 -4.78 -5.12 13.06
C ALA A 124 -3.51 -5.27 13.90
N VAL A 125 -2.79 -6.40 13.76
CA VAL A 125 -1.52 -6.65 14.46
C VAL A 125 -0.42 -5.74 13.91
N LEU A 126 -0.33 -5.62 12.58
CA LEU A 126 0.62 -4.72 11.94
C LEU A 126 0.38 -3.26 12.33
N ARG A 127 -0.89 -2.84 12.38
CA ARG A 127 -1.29 -1.50 12.80
C ARG A 127 -0.91 -1.21 14.25
N ALA A 128 -1.23 -2.11 15.18
CA ALA A 128 -0.90 -1.97 16.59
C ALA A 128 0.63 -1.89 16.80
N LYS A 129 1.40 -2.74 16.11
CA LYS A 129 2.87 -2.71 16.14
C LYS A 129 3.42 -1.37 15.62
N TYR A 130 2.90 -0.88 14.50
CA TYR A 130 3.31 0.40 13.91
C TYR A 130 3.02 1.60 14.83
N GLU A 131 1.84 1.65 15.43
CA GLU A 131 1.45 2.73 16.35
C GLU A 131 2.34 2.73 17.60
N LYS A 132 2.64 1.56 18.15
CA LYS A 132 3.56 1.41 19.27
C LYS A 132 4.98 1.92 18.96
N GLU A 133 5.54 1.52 17.82
CA GLU A 133 6.86 1.98 17.36
C GLU A 133 6.89 3.50 17.13
N ARG A 134 5.82 4.05 16.53
CA ARG A 134 5.66 5.48 16.29
C ARG A 134 5.61 6.27 17.61
N ALA A 135 4.90 5.76 18.61
CA ALA A 135 4.82 6.38 19.93
C ALA A 135 6.17 6.36 20.65
N GLN A 136 6.91 5.25 20.57
CA GLN A 136 8.26 5.13 21.15
C GLN A 136 9.25 6.13 20.52
N ARG A 137 9.24 6.28 19.18
CA ARG A 137 10.08 7.25 18.48
C ARG A 137 9.78 8.70 18.90
N LYS A 138 8.50 9.03 19.09
CA LYS A 138 8.11 10.38 19.55
C LYS A 138 8.61 10.67 20.95
N ARG A 139 8.55 9.69 21.87
CA ARG A 139 9.08 9.83 23.24
C ARG A 139 10.59 10.02 23.26
N ALA A 140 11.32 9.20 22.48
CA ALA A 140 12.78 9.30 22.40
C ALA A 140 13.27 10.65 21.83
N VAL A 141 12.51 11.31 20.97
CA VAL A 141 12.83 12.66 20.48
C VAL A 141 12.60 13.71 21.55
N GLN A 142 11.54 13.59 22.37
CA GLN A 142 11.21 14.53 23.43
C GLN A 142 12.15 14.44 24.64
N GLU A 143 12.80 13.30 24.86
CA GLU A 143 13.77 13.09 25.95
C GLU A 143 15.19 13.62 25.63
N ASN A 144 15.44 13.95 24.34
CA ASN A 144 16.74 14.46 23.87
C ASN A 144 16.75 15.97 23.56
N ASP A 145 15.64 16.66 23.76
CA ASP A 145 15.50 18.13 23.71
C ASP A 145 15.51 18.71 25.16
#